data_3e237cee0db320f80c00e0ee2c3bf54e
#
_entry.id   3e237cee0db320f80c00e0ee2c3bf54e
#
_cell.length_a   1.000
_cell.length_b   1.000
_cell.length_c   1.000
_cell.angle_alpha   90.00
_cell.angle_beta   90.00
_cell.angle_gamma   90.00
#
_symmetry.space_group_name_H-M   'P 1'
#
loop_
_entity.id
_entity.type
_entity.pdbx_description
1 polymer ?
#
loop_
_entity_poly.entity_id
_entity_poly.type
_entity_poly.pdbx_seq_one_letter_code
_entity_poly.pdbx_strand_id
1 'polypeptide(L)'
;MSHYPQTPGFTGVLRPIRLECDILDMEIEGEIPSGLNGTFHRVHPDAQFPPMFESDQFFNGDGMVSLFRFHDGKVDFKQRYAQTDKWKVERTAGKSLFGAYRNPLTDDASVKGMIRGTANTNVMVHAGKLYAMKEDSPCLIMDPLTLETQGYTDFGGRIENQTFSAHAKIDPVTGNFCNFGYAAKGLLTRDCSYFEIDPAGNVLFETFFEVPYYCMMHDYGLTQDYAIFHIVPSTSNWERLEARLPHFGFDTTLPVWLGILPRKAGATAKDMRWFKAPKTVFASHVMNAFQDGSKIHFDIPQAENNSFPFFPDIHGAPFDPVAGQPFLHRWTVDLGSNSEDFVSVEMLSNWIDEFPRIDERYVGQPYRHGWMLVMDTEMPYEFPGARASGFKMNRIGHIDHATGEQDSWWCGP
;
A
#
# COMPACT_ATOMS: atom_id res chain seq x y z
N MET A 1 -8.63 -26.09 20.99
CA MET A 1 -9.34 -25.17 20.09
C MET A 1 -8.43 -23.98 19.83
N SER A 2 -8.25 -23.62 18.57
CA SER A 2 -7.47 -22.43 18.21
C SER A 2 -8.34 -21.20 18.39
N HIS A 3 -7.92 -20.26 19.23
CA HIS A 3 -8.61 -18.99 19.45
C HIS A 3 -7.75 -17.85 18.91
N TYR A 4 -8.39 -16.89 18.24
CA TYR A 4 -7.72 -15.65 17.87
C TYR A 4 -7.46 -14.80 19.10
N PRO A 5 -6.36 -14.02 19.11
CA PRO A 5 -6.09 -13.06 20.19
C PRO A 5 -7.27 -12.11 20.38
N GLN A 6 -7.52 -11.71 21.64
CA GLN A 6 -8.52 -10.71 21.96
C GLN A 6 -7.89 -9.30 21.90
N THR A 7 -7.15 -9.06 20.84
CA THR A 7 -6.51 -7.77 20.54
C THR A 7 -7.28 -7.02 19.47
N PRO A 8 -7.10 -5.71 19.32
CA PRO A 8 -7.80 -4.90 18.31
C PRO A 8 -7.62 -5.40 16.88
N GLY A 9 -6.46 -6.00 16.56
CA GLY A 9 -6.18 -6.55 15.24
C GLY A 9 -6.95 -7.83 14.88
N PHE A 10 -7.64 -8.48 15.84
CA PHE A 10 -8.35 -9.75 15.61
C PHE A 10 -9.77 -9.75 16.18
N THR A 11 -10.30 -8.57 16.54
CA THR A 11 -11.66 -8.41 17.10
C THR A 11 -12.43 -7.34 16.34
N GLY A 12 -13.73 -7.25 16.59
CA GLY A 12 -14.60 -6.28 15.91
C GLY A 12 -14.57 -6.47 14.41
N VAL A 13 -14.38 -5.39 13.66
CA VAL A 13 -14.33 -5.37 12.19
C VAL A 13 -13.09 -6.06 11.59
N LEU A 14 -12.05 -6.24 12.39
CA LEU A 14 -10.82 -6.93 11.98
C LEU A 14 -10.82 -8.43 12.33
N ARG A 15 -11.94 -8.93 12.90
CA ARG A 15 -12.07 -10.35 13.20
C ARG A 15 -12.07 -11.18 11.91
N PRO A 16 -11.20 -12.19 11.76
CA PRO A 16 -11.17 -13.05 10.59
C PRO A 16 -12.52 -13.75 10.36
N ILE A 17 -13.03 -13.68 9.14
CA ILE A 17 -14.31 -14.28 8.73
C ILE A 17 -14.10 -15.71 8.24
N ARG A 18 -13.03 -15.96 7.49
CA ARG A 18 -12.63 -17.25 6.91
C ARG A 18 -13.71 -17.89 6.02
N LEU A 19 -14.49 -17.06 5.35
CA LEU A 19 -15.60 -17.50 4.52
C LEU A 19 -15.27 -17.32 3.04
N GLU A 20 -15.26 -18.40 2.28
CA GLU A 20 -15.30 -18.38 0.82
C GLU A 20 -16.74 -18.68 0.37
N CYS A 21 -17.29 -17.88 -0.55
CA CYS A 21 -18.67 -18.02 -0.99
C CYS A 21 -18.90 -17.49 -2.41
N ASP A 22 -20.01 -17.94 -3.00
CA ASP A 22 -20.63 -17.38 -4.19
C ASP A 22 -22.07 -17.00 -3.86
N ILE A 23 -22.45 -15.76 -4.12
CA ILE A 23 -23.82 -15.26 -3.97
C ILE A 23 -24.23 -14.69 -5.31
N LEU A 24 -25.24 -15.28 -5.92
CA LEU A 24 -25.79 -14.82 -7.18
C LEU A 24 -27.00 -13.93 -6.92
N ASP A 25 -27.11 -12.87 -7.73
CA ASP A 25 -28.27 -11.96 -7.73
C ASP A 25 -28.55 -11.41 -6.32
N MET A 26 -27.57 -10.67 -5.77
CA MET A 26 -27.65 -10.06 -4.46
C MET A 26 -28.87 -9.14 -4.36
N GLU A 27 -29.43 -9.03 -3.18
CA GLU A 27 -30.44 -8.01 -2.89
C GLU A 27 -29.87 -6.61 -3.08
N ILE A 28 -30.61 -5.75 -3.77
CA ILE A 28 -30.21 -4.39 -4.14
C ILE A 28 -31.20 -3.42 -3.53
N GLU A 29 -30.70 -2.45 -2.78
CA GLU A 29 -31.48 -1.29 -2.34
C GLU A 29 -31.17 -0.11 -3.28
N GLY A 30 -32.20 0.39 -3.97
CA GLY A 30 -32.07 1.42 -5.01
C GLY A 30 -31.95 0.83 -6.42
N GLU A 31 -31.30 1.54 -7.33
CA GLU A 31 -31.16 1.15 -8.74
C GLU A 31 -29.70 1.14 -9.17
N ILE A 32 -29.29 0.10 -9.89
CA ILE A 32 -27.98 0.06 -10.54
C ILE A 32 -28.07 0.90 -11.83
N PRO A 33 -27.15 1.86 -12.03
CA PRO A 33 -27.10 2.62 -13.29
C PRO A 33 -27.01 1.68 -14.50
N SER A 34 -27.85 1.90 -15.51
CA SER A 34 -27.97 1.04 -16.69
C SER A 34 -26.69 0.89 -17.50
N GLY A 35 -25.75 1.84 -17.37
CA GLY A 35 -24.43 1.77 -18.01
C GLY A 35 -23.37 1.02 -17.20
N LEU A 36 -23.68 0.59 -15.96
CA LEU A 36 -22.72 -0.11 -15.12
C LEU A 36 -22.70 -1.60 -15.46
N ASN A 37 -21.63 -2.01 -16.14
CA ASN A 37 -21.34 -3.41 -16.47
C ASN A 37 -19.83 -3.63 -16.27
N GLY A 38 -19.46 -4.58 -15.42
CA GLY A 38 -18.05 -4.84 -15.11
C GLY A 38 -17.84 -5.47 -13.75
N THR A 39 -16.63 -5.38 -13.23
CA THR A 39 -16.23 -5.99 -11.96
C THR A 39 -15.56 -4.99 -11.06
N PHE A 40 -15.87 -5.07 -9.76
CA PHE A 40 -15.13 -4.39 -8.70
C PHE A 40 -14.46 -5.44 -7.81
N HIS A 41 -13.14 -5.36 -7.71
CA HIS A 41 -12.34 -6.23 -6.85
C HIS A 41 -11.82 -5.48 -5.64
N ARG A 42 -11.77 -6.18 -4.51
CA ARG A 42 -11.11 -5.69 -3.30
C ARG A 42 -10.43 -6.85 -2.58
N VAL A 43 -9.46 -6.53 -1.74
CA VAL A 43 -8.78 -7.50 -0.90
C VAL A 43 -8.72 -7.00 0.53
N HIS A 44 -8.67 -7.92 1.49
CA HIS A 44 -8.40 -7.62 2.89
C HIS A 44 -7.60 -8.76 3.54
N PRO A 45 -6.87 -8.48 4.63
CA PRO A 45 -6.26 -9.52 5.43
C PRO A 45 -7.34 -10.34 6.16
N ASP A 46 -7.31 -11.67 6.01
CA ASP A 46 -8.18 -12.59 6.73
C ASP A 46 -7.38 -13.83 7.14
N ALA A 47 -6.87 -13.85 8.35
CA ALA A 47 -6.01 -14.93 8.83
C ALA A 47 -6.78 -16.25 8.91
N GLN A 48 -6.36 -17.27 8.12
CA GLN A 48 -7.03 -18.59 8.15
C GLN A 48 -6.84 -19.33 9.48
N PHE A 49 -5.77 -19.04 10.21
CA PHE A 49 -5.48 -19.58 11.55
C PHE A 49 -5.06 -18.47 12.50
N PRO A 50 -5.23 -18.64 13.83
CA PRO A 50 -4.69 -17.73 14.80
C PRO A 50 -3.18 -17.56 14.63
N PRO A 51 -2.63 -16.34 14.79
CA PRO A 51 -1.20 -16.10 14.63
C PRO A 51 -0.37 -16.86 15.67
N MET A 52 0.90 -17.10 15.37
CA MET A 52 1.84 -17.74 16.31
C MET A 52 2.11 -16.87 17.55
N PHE A 53 1.97 -15.54 17.42
CA PHE A 53 2.21 -14.56 18.48
C PHE A 53 0.98 -13.68 18.66
N GLU A 54 0.55 -13.47 19.91
CA GLU A 54 -0.60 -12.61 20.22
C GLU A 54 -0.38 -11.14 19.85
N SER A 55 0.90 -10.71 19.80
CA SER A 55 1.30 -9.36 19.40
C SER A 55 1.40 -9.15 17.89
N ASP A 56 1.09 -10.17 17.07
CA ASP A 56 1.18 -10.04 15.62
C ASP A 56 0.12 -9.09 15.06
N GLN A 57 0.40 -8.55 13.88
CA GLN A 57 -0.42 -7.54 13.24
C GLN A 57 -1.48 -8.18 12.33
N PHE A 58 -2.68 -7.59 12.26
CA PHE A 58 -3.76 -8.09 11.42
C PHE A 58 -3.37 -8.16 9.92
N PHE A 59 -2.52 -7.25 9.45
CA PHE A 59 -2.04 -7.26 8.07
C PHE A 59 -1.01 -8.35 7.75
N ASN A 60 -0.71 -9.24 8.70
CA ASN A 60 -0.02 -10.52 8.45
C ASN A 60 -1.02 -11.66 8.10
N GLY A 61 -2.34 -11.38 8.09
CA GLY A 61 -3.39 -12.30 7.66
C GLY A 61 -3.33 -12.63 6.18
N ASP A 62 -3.90 -13.77 5.79
CA ASP A 62 -3.95 -14.22 4.40
C ASP A 62 -4.84 -13.31 3.56
N GLY A 63 -4.53 -13.14 2.28
CA GLY A 63 -5.33 -12.31 1.37
C GLY A 63 -6.67 -12.95 1.06
N MET A 64 -7.76 -12.26 1.40
CA MET A 64 -9.11 -12.62 1.02
C MET A 64 -9.58 -11.65 -0.05
N VAL A 65 -9.78 -12.15 -1.27
CA VAL A 65 -10.19 -11.35 -2.44
C VAL A 65 -11.69 -11.47 -2.64
N SER A 66 -12.36 -10.33 -2.79
CA SER A 66 -13.79 -10.24 -3.11
C SER A 66 -13.97 -9.66 -4.51
N LEU A 67 -14.96 -10.17 -5.22
CA LEU A 67 -15.42 -9.72 -6.54
C LEU A 67 -16.89 -9.35 -6.44
N PHE A 68 -17.26 -8.14 -6.87
CA PHE A 68 -18.62 -7.74 -7.20
C PHE A 68 -18.74 -7.63 -8.72
N ARG A 69 -19.60 -8.44 -9.32
CA ARG A 69 -19.85 -8.43 -10.77
C ARG A 69 -21.20 -7.79 -11.07
N PHE A 70 -21.16 -6.65 -11.75
CA PHE A 70 -22.33 -5.92 -12.22
C PHE A 70 -22.64 -6.36 -13.66
N HIS A 71 -23.86 -6.83 -13.90
CA HIS A 71 -24.33 -7.23 -15.21
C HIS A 71 -25.86 -7.28 -15.26
N ASP A 72 -26.45 -6.84 -16.34
CA ASP A 72 -27.90 -6.92 -16.61
C ASP A 72 -28.79 -6.42 -15.46
N GLY A 73 -28.35 -5.35 -14.76
CA GLY A 73 -29.03 -4.80 -13.59
C GLY A 73 -28.95 -5.64 -12.32
N LYS A 74 -28.05 -6.62 -12.27
CA LYS A 74 -27.79 -7.53 -11.15
C LYS A 74 -26.38 -7.35 -10.60
N VAL A 75 -26.16 -7.84 -9.38
CA VAL A 75 -24.82 -7.95 -8.75
C VAL A 75 -24.62 -9.36 -8.23
N ASP A 76 -23.58 -10.00 -8.70
CA ASP A 76 -23.07 -11.23 -8.10
C ASP A 76 -21.87 -10.91 -7.20
N PHE A 77 -21.75 -11.65 -6.11
CA PHE A 77 -20.62 -11.57 -5.19
C PHE A 77 -19.87 -12.89 -5.12
N LYS A 78 -18.54 -12.80 -5.12
CA LYS A 78 -17.66 -13.96 -4.93
C LYS A 78 -16.53 -13.60 -3.99
N GLN A 79 -16.10 -14.54 -3.15
CA GLN A 79 -14.98 -14.33 -2.24
C GLN A 79 -14.12 -15.59 -2.14
N ARG A 80 -12.78 -15.43 -2.28
CA ARG A 80 -11.79 -16.50 -2.24
C ARG A 80 -10.50 -16.05 -1.59
N TYR A 81 -9.82 -16.98 -0.91
CA TYR A 81 -8.44 -16.76 -0.50
C TYR A 81 -7.50 -16.71 -1.70
N ALA A 82 -6.54 -15.79 -1.67
CA ALA A 82 -5.34 -15.84 -2.48
C ALA A 82 -4.44 -16.97 -1.96
N GLN A 83 -4.39 -18.09 -2.69
CA GLN A 83 -3.71 -19.31 -2.26
C GLN A 83 -2.20 -19.20 -2.44
N THR A 84 -1.56 -18.39 -1.60
CA THR A 84 -0.10 -18.23 -1.53
C THR A 84 0.58 -19.51 -1.01
N ASP A 85 1.91 -19.59 -1.10
CA ASP A 85 2.63 -20.73 -0.51
C ASP A 85 2.42 -20.83 1.01
N LYS A 86 2.39 -19.67 1.69
CA LYS A 86 2.03 -19.59 3.11
C LYS A 86 0.65 -20.21 3.35
N TRP A 87 -0.37 -19.75 2.63
CA TRP A 87 -1.74 -20.25 2.78
C TRP A 87 -1.82 -21.76 2.60
N LYS A 88 -1.16 -22.32 1.55
CA LYS A 88 -1.20 -23.77 1.23
C LYS A 88 -0.57 -24.63 2.31
N VAL A 89 0.63 -24.27 2.77
CA VAL A 89 1.37 -25.07 3.76
C VAL A 89 0.70 -24.99 5.13
N GLU A 90 0.21 -23.84 5.55
CA GLU A 90 -0.53 -23.67 6.80
C GLU A 90 -1.90 -24.40 6.76
N ARG A 91 -2.58 -24.37 5.61
CA ARG A 91 -3.82 -25.13 5.39
C ARG A 91 -3.60 -26.62 5.59
N THR A 92 -2.51 -27.15 5.07
CA THR A 92 -2.13 -28.55 5.22
C THR A 92 -1.76 -28.89 6.67
N ALA A 93 -1.05 -27.98 7.35
CA ALA A 93 -0.63 -28.16 8.74
C ALA A 93 -1.77 -27.95 9.75
N GLY A 94 -2.86 -27.26 9.37
CA GLY A 94 -3.97 -26.90 10.26
C GLY A 94 -3.62 -25.87 11.33
N LYS A 95 -2.55 -25.09 11.13
CA LYS A 95 -2.05 -24.06 12.07
C LYS A 95 -1.14 -23.08 11.35
N SER A 96 -0.92 -21.90 11.97
CA SER A 96 0.11 -20.96 11.53
C SER A 96 1.50 -21.54 11.70
N LEU A 97 2.36 -21.32 10.70
CA LEU A 97 3.77 -21.74 10.66
C LEU A 97 4.70 -20.54 10.44
N PHE A 98 4.21 -19.46 9.85
CA PHE A 98 4.96 -18.23 9.70
C PHE A 98 4.75 -17.36 10.94
N GLY A 99 5.86 -16.84 11.46
CA GLY A 99 5.89 -16.09 12.70
C GLY A 99 5.47 -14.63 12.55
N ALA A 100 6.09 -13.76 13.34
CA ALA A 100 5.76 -12.34 13.40
C ALA A 100 5.92 -11.64 12.04
N TYR A 101 5.16 -10.59 11.82
CA TYR A 101 5.16 -9.80 10.60
C TYR A 101 6.59 -9.47 10.12
N ARG A 102 6.93 -9.92 8.90
CA ARG A 102 8.22 -9.72 8.21
C ARG A 102 9.47 -10.14 9.01
N ASN A 103 9.33 -11.05 9.99
CA ASN A 103 10.46 -11.58 10.75
C ASN A 103 10.64 -13.09 10.54
N PRO A 104 11.42 -13.52 9.53
CA PRO A 104 11.63 -14.94 9.23
C PRO A 104 12.40 -15.70 10.33
N LEU A 105 13.04 -15.00 11.27
CA LEU A 105 13.72 -15.63 12.41
C LEU A 105 12.72 -16.25 13.42
N THR A 106 11.45 -15.93 13.29
CA THR A 106 10.36 -16.42 14.14
C THR A 106 9.52 -17.51 13.50
N ASP A 107 9.82 -17.89 12.26
CA ASP A 107 9.10 -18.92 11.52
C ASP A 107 9.37 -20.32 12.08
N ASP A 108 8.41 -21.23 11.90
CA ASP A 108 8.63 -22.66 12.14
C ASP A 108 9.72 -23.17 11.19
N ALA A 109 10.58 -24.07 11.69
CA ALA A 109 11.71 -24.59 10.91
C ALA A 109 11.28 -25.29 9.60
N SER A 110 10.06 -25.81 9.54
CA SER A 110 9.51 -26.51 8.36
C SER A 110 9.24 -25.60 7.17
N VAL A 111 9.14 -24.28 7.37
CA VAL A 111 8.85 -23.29 6.32
C VAL A 111 10.02 -22.35 6.03
N LYS A 112 11.20 -22.68 6.57
CA LYS A 112 12.40 -21.86 6.39
C LYS A 112 12.73 -21.67 4.91
N GLY A 113 12.84 -20.40 4.48
CA GLY A 113 13.17 -20.04 3.10
C GLY A 113 11.99 -20.06 2.12
N MET A 114 10.78 -20.38 2.58
CA MET A 114 9.57 -20.25 1.76
C MET A 114 9.11 -18.79 1.64
N ILE A 115 8.35 -18.50 0.59
CA ILE A 115 7.72 -17.19 0.39
C ILE A 115 6.68 -16.96 1.49
N ARG A 116 6.84 -15.85 2.26
CA ARG A 116 5.97 -15.45 3.37
C ARG A 116 4.79 -14.58 2.94
N GLY A 117 4.79 -14.12 1.68
CA GLY A 117 3.82 -13.17 1.16
C GLY A 117 2.38 -13.63 1.34
N THR A 118 1.52 -12.71 1.69
CA THR A 118 0.09 -12.95 2.00
C THR A 118 -0.85 -12.47 0.90
N ALA A 119 -0.37 -11.73 -0.11
CA ALA A 119 -1.16 -11.20 -1.24
C ALA A 119 -2.45 -10.48 -0.77
N ASN A 120 -2.36 -9.67 0.28
CA ASN A 120 -3.51 -9.16 1.02
C ASN A 120 -3.70 -7.64 0.96
N THR A 121 -2.83 -6.91 0.26
CA THR A 121 -2.79 -5.44 0.39
C THR A 121 -3.55 -4.73 -0.73
N ASN A 122 -3.36 -5.14 -1.97
CA ASN A 122 -4.10 -4.57 -3.10
C ASN A 122 -4.27 -5.59 -4.23
N VAL A 123 -5.29 -5.36 -5.06
CA VAL A 123 -5.53 -6.12 -6.28
C VAL A 123 -5.73 -5.17 -7.46
N MET A 124 -5.19 -5.55 -8.63
CA MET A 124 -5.33 -4.77 -9.86
C MET A 124 -5.47 -5.68 -11.06
N VAL A 125 -6.35 -5.33 -11.98
CA VAL A 125 -6.50 -6.06 -13.25
C VAL A 125 -5.61 -5.41 -14.32
N HIS A 126 -4.77 -6.24 -14.97
CA HIS A 126 -3.97 -5.83 -16.11
C HIS A 126 -3.74 -7.02 -17.06
N ALA A 127 -3.76 -6.78 -18.37
CA ALA A 127 -3.55 -7.83 -19.39
C ALA A 127 -4.40 -9.10 -19.15
N GLY A 128 -5.67 -8.92 -18.71
CA GLY A 128 -6.61 -10.02 -18.47
C GLY A 128 -6.35 -10.87 -17.22
N LYS A 129 -5.46 -10.43 -16.34
CA LYS A 129 -5.11 -11.12 -15.07
C LYS A 129 -5.41 -10.22 -13.88
N LEU A 130 -5.75 -10.81 -12.75
CA LEU A 130 -5.84 -10.12 -11.46
C LEU A 130 -4.53 -10.32 -10.70
N TYR A 131 -3.85 -9.24 -10.40
CA TYR A 131 -2.60 -9.21 -9.63
C TYR A 131 -2.93 -8.96 -8.17
N ALA A 132 -2.68 -9.94 -7.30
CA ALA A 132 -2.81 -9.80 -5.86
C ALA A 132 -1.42 -9.54 -5.24
N MET A 133 -1.27 -8.36 -4.67
CA MET A 133 0.04 -7.78 -4.35
C MET A 133 0.26 -7.63 -2.85
N LYS A 134 1.50 -7.80 -2.47
CA LYS A 134 2.05 -7.57 -1.15
C LYS A 134 3.52 -7.16 -1.29
N GLU A 135 3.92 -6.10 -0.64
CA GLU A 135 5.22 -5.43 -0.83
C GLU A 135 6.48 -6.24 -0.44
N ASP A 136 6.34 -7.42 0.14
CA ASP A 136 7.43 -8.28 0.61
C ASP A 136 7.50 -9.65 -0.12
N SER A 137 6.86 -9.76 -1.27
CA SER A 137 6.81 -11.01 -2.03
C SER A 137 6.63 -10.77 -3.53
N PRO A 138 6.90 -11.78 -4.38
CA PRO A 138 6.49 -11.75 -5.77
C PRO A 138 4.97 -11.59 -5.90
N CYS A 139 4.53 -11.06 -7.03
CA CYS A 139 3.12 -10.87 -7.32
C CYS A 139 2.42 -12.20 -7.57
N LEU A 140 1.25 -12.40 -6.95
CA LEU A 140 0.38 -13.56 -7.18
C LEU A 140 -0.65 -13.23 -8.25
N ILE A 141 -0.83 -14.14 -9.22
CA ILE A 141 -1.86 -14.01 -10.25
C ILE A 141 -3.09 -14.83 -9.88
N MET A 142 -4.26 -14.23 -10.06
CA MET A 142 -5.57 -14.86 -9.96
C MET A 142 -6.37 -14.60 -11.24
N ASP A 143 -7.35 -15.46 -11.50
CA ASP A 143 -8.32 -15.20 -12.55
C ASP A 143 -9.29 -14.09 -12.09
N PRO A 144 -9.54 -13.04 -12.88
CA PRO A 144 -10.35 -11.90 -12.46
C PRO A 144 -11.85 -12.20 -12.29
N LEU A 145 -12.36 -13.33 -12.82
CA LEU A 145 -13.78 -13.68 -12.73
C LEU A 145 -14.05 -14.86 -11.79
N THR A 146 -13.16 -15.86 -11.79
CA THR A 146 -13.31 -17.04 -10.92
C THR A 146 -12.63 -16.85 -9.58
N LEU A 147 -11.68 -15.93 -9.47
CA LEU A 147 -10.76 -15.73 -8.34
C LEU A 147 -9.88 -16.97 -8.07
N GLU A 148 -9.71 -17.86 -9.05
CA GLU A 148 -8.80 -18.99 -8.93
C GLU A 148 -7.36 -18.51 -8.95
N THR A 149 -6.54 -18.97 -8.00
CA THR A 149 -5.12 -18.65 -7.92
C THR A 149 -4.35 -19.41 -8.99
N GLN A 150 -3.62 -18.70 -9.84
CA GLN A 150 -2.80 -19.27 -10.92
C GLN A 150 -1.33 -19.45 -10.55
N GLY A 151 -0.85 -18.77 -9.50
CA GLY A 151 0.52 -18.84 -8.99
C GLY A 151 1.24 -17.49 -9.05
N TYR A 152 2.52 -17.49 -8.65
CA TYR A 152 3.36 -16.29 -8.72
C TYR A 152 3.81 -16.02 -10.15
N THR A 153 4.14 -14.76 -10.43
CA THR A 153 4.71 -14.35 -11.71
C THR A 153 6.00 -13.57 -11.53
N ASP A 154 6.96 -13.88 -12.39
CA ASP A 154 8.17 -13.10 -12.69
C ASP A 154 8.12 -12.56 -14.13
N PHE A 155 6.92 -12.58 -14.73
CA PHE A 155 6.68 -12.21 -16.13
C PHE A 155 7.56 -13.00 -17.12
N GLY A 156 7.70 -14.31 -16.88
CA GLY A 156 8.52 -15.21 -17.71
C GLY A 156 10.01 -15.01 -17.56
N GLY A 157 10.46 -14.67 -16.32
CA GLY A 157 11.86 -14.41 -16.02
C GLY A 157 12.37 -13.04 -16.49
N ARG A 158 11.45 -12.11 -16.80
CA ARG A 158 11.78 -10.77 -17.29
C ARG A 158 11.89 -9.72 -16.18
N ILE A 159 11.40 -10.03 -14.97
CA ILE A 159 11.54 -9.25 -13.74
C ILE A 159 12.47 -10.02 -12.80
N GLU A 160 13.58 -9.41 -12.42
CA GLU A 160 14.54 -9.99 -11.47
C GLU A 160 14.22 -9.66 -10.01
N ASN A 161 13.43 -8.61 -9.81
CA ASN A 161 12.99 -8.16 -8.50
C ASN A 161 12.12 -9.22 -7.80
N GLN A 162 12.39 -9.44 -6.51
CA GLN A 162 11.71 -10.43 -5.68
C GLN A 162 10.52 -9.87 -4.90
N THR A 163 10.22 -8.58 -5.03
CA THR A 163 9.18 -7.88 -4.28
C THR A 163 8.33 -7.00 -5.19
N PHE A 164 7.07 -6.80 -4.83
CA PHE A 164 6.12 -6.01 -5.61
C PHE A 164 5.37 -5.06 -4.71
N SER A 165 5.46 -3.74 -4.94
CA SER A 165 4.62 -2.80 -4.22
C SER A 165 3.15 -3.11 -4.45
N ALA A 166 2.34 -2.93 -3.43
CA ALA A 166 0.89 -3.04 -3.54
C ALA A 166 0.23 -1.80 -4.19
N HIS A 167 0.99 -0.74 -4.42
CA HIS A 167 0.53 0.53 -4.99
C HIS A 167 0.93 0.70 -6.46
N ALA A 168 0.80 -0.39 -7.26
CA ALA A 168 0.96 -0.31 -8.70
C ALA A 168 0.02 0.75 -9.31
N LYS A 169 0.44 1.38 -10.40
CA LYS A 169 -0.33 2.42 -11.10
C LYS A 169 -0.46 2.07 -12.57
N ILE A 170 -1.64 2.36 -13.16
CA ILE A 170 -1.80 2.32 -14.61
C ILE A 170 -1.56 3.74 -15.13
N ASP A 171 -0.60 3.89 -16.02
CA ASP A 171 -0.40 5.14 -16.72
C ASP A 171 -1.56 5.38 -17.69
N PRO A 172 -2.38 6.42 -17.51
CA PRO A 172 -3.58 6.62 -18.33
C PRO A 172 -3.29 7.00 -19.79
N VAL A 173 -2.06 7.40 -20.10
CA VAL A 173 -1.64 7.77 -21.48
C VAL A 173 -1.17 6.56 -22.25
N THR A 174 -0.37 5.70 -21.62
CA THR A 174 0.24 4.54 -22.29
C THR A 174 -0.50 3.23 -22.02
N GLY A 175 -1.28 3.17 -20.95
CA GLY A 175 -1.90 1.94 -20.46
C GLY A 175 -0.90 1.01 -19.75
N ASN A 176 0.33 1.45 -19.54
CA ASN A 176 1.36 0.64 -18.86
C ASN A 176 1.03 0.42 -17.40
N PHE A 177 1.23 -0.80 -16.95
CA PHE A 177 1.30 -1.13 -15.53
C PHE A 177 2.69 -0.76 -15.03
N CYS A 178 2.74 0.22 -14.15
CA CYS A 178 3.95 0.75 -13.55
C CYS A 178 4.04 0.28 -12.10
N ASN A 179 5.16 -0.30 -11.69
CA ASN A 179 5.34 -0.72 -10.31
C ASN A 179 6.81 -0.69 -9.89
N PHE A 180 7.04 -0.89 -8.62
CA PHE A 180 8.36 -0.99 -8.03
C PHE A 180 8.39 -2.06 -6.93
N GLY A 181 9.59 -2.41 -6.49
CA GLY A 181 9.79 -3.18 -5.27
C GLY A 181 10.95 -2.61 -4.47
N TYR A 182 10.85 -2.65 -3.16
CA TYR A 182 11.94 -2.34 -2.24
C TYR A 182 12.41 -3.60 -1.52
N ALA A 183 13.62 -3.57 -0.98
CA ALA A 183 14.32 -4.80 -0.58
C ALA A 183 14.34 -5.83 -1.74
N ALA A 184 14.56 -5.33 -2.96
CA ALA A 184 14.35 -6.05 -4.22
C ALA A 184 15.29 -7.26 -4.40
N LYS A 185 16.42 -7.29 -3.70
CA LYS A 185 17.40 -8.39 -3.69
C LYS A 185 17.45 -9.16 -2.37
N GLY A 186 16.52 -8.89 -1.47
CA GLY A 186 16.42 -9.61 -0.20
C GLY A 186 16.10 -8.72 0.98
N LEU A 187 15.67 -9.35 2.07
CA LEU A 187 15.24 -8.68 3.30
C LEU A 187 16.34 -7.73 3.83
N LEU A 188 15.93 -6.51 4.22
CA LEU A 188 16.77 -5.44 4.77
C LEU A 188 17.84 -4.89 3.81
N THR A 189 17.83 -5.27 2.52
CA THR A 189 18.70 -4.62 1.53
C THR A 189 18.16 -3.24 1.14
N ARG A 190 19.06 -2.36 0.66
CA ARG A 190 18.70 -1.03 0.14
C ARG A 190 18.32 -1.05 -1.34
N ASP A 191 18.38 -2.22 -1.97
CA ASP A 191 18.05 -2.38 -3.37
C ASP A 191 16.58 -2.19 -3.61
N CYS A 192 16.24 -1.38 -4.60
CA CYS A 192 14.91 -1.17 -5.15
C CYS A 192 14.95 -1.43 -6.64
N SER A 193 13.81 -1.76 -7.22
CA SER A 193 13.66 -1.78 -8.68
C SER A 193 12.37 -1.05 -9.09
N TYR A 194 12.40 -0.40 -10.24
CA TYR A 194 11.23 0.16 -10.92
C TYR A 194 11.10 -0.51 -12.29
N PHE A 195 9.87 -0.86 -12.67
CA PHE A 195 9.60 -1.54 -13.94
C PHE A 195 8.25 -1.13 -14.53
N GLU A 196 8.15 -1.25 -15.85
CA GLU A 196 6.91 -1.03 -16.60
C GLU A 196 6.57 -2.23 -17.47
N ILE A 197 5.27 -2.50 -17.57
CA ILE A 197 4.68 -3.61 -18.34
C ILE A 197 3.64 -3.01 -19.25
N ASP A 198 3.68 -3.34 -20.53
CA ASP A 198 2.74 -2.84 -21.54
C ASP A 198 1.31 -3.40 -21.35
N PRO A 199 0.29 -2.84 -22.03
CA PRO A 199 -1.09 -3.33 -21.96
C PRO A 199 -1.27 -4.81 -22.38
N ALA A 200 -0.32 -5.38 -23.12
CA ALA A 200 -0.33 -6.78 -23.52
C ALA A 200 0.34 -7.71 -22.49
N GLY A 201 0.93 -7.15 -21.43
CA GLY A 201 1.60 -7.91 -20.38
C GLY A 201 3.09 -8.16 -20.62
N ASN A 202 3.73 -7.45 -21.56
CA ASN A 202 5.15 -7.57 -21.82
C ASN A 202 5.94 -6.58 -20.95
N VAL A 203 7.02 -7.03 -20.32
CA VAL A 203 7.95 -6.16 -19.59
C VAL A 203 8.70 -5.29 -20.58
N LEU A 204 8.60 -3.97 -20.42
CA LEU A 204 9.31 -2.99 -21.22
C LEU A 204 10.73 -2.78 -20.73
N PHE A 205 10.89 -2.60 -19.43
CA PHE A 205 12.19 -2.48 -18.76
C PHE A 205 12.05 -2.70 -17.26
N GLU A 206 13.18 -2.98 -16.61
CA GLU A 206 13.38 -2.94 -15.17
C GLU A 206 14.67 -2.18 -14.87
N THR A 207 14.64 -1.30 -13.86
CA THR A 207 15.79 -0.49 -13.44
C THR A 207 16.02 -0.66 -11.95
N PHE A 208 17.21 -1.14 -11.58
CA PHE A 208 17.64 -1.25 -10.18
C PHE A 208 18.33 0.04 -9.72
N PHE A 209 18.06 0.40 -8.46
CA PHE A 209 18.71 1.52 -7.76
C PHE A 209 18.81 1.23 -6.27
N GLU A 210 19.62 1.98 -5.54
CA GLU A 210 19.71 1.91 -4.10
C GLU A 210 19.12 3.17 -3.45
N VAL A 211 18.44 2.97 -2.32
CA VAL A 211 17.95 4.06 -1.47
C VAL A 211 18.98 4.43 -0.39
N PRO A 212 18.92 5.66 0.17
CA PRO A 212 19.87 6.12 1.19
C PRO A 212 19.97 5.22 2.43
N TYR A 213 18.84 4.64 2.85
CA TYR A 213 18.73 3.66 3.94
C TYR A 213 17.53 2.74 3.70
N TYR A 214 17.56 1.53 4.29
CA TYR A 214 16.40 0.63 4.25
C TYR A 214 15.21 1.24 4.98
N CYS A 215 14.06 1.27 4.35
CA CYS A 215 12.81 1.75 4.96
C CYS A 215 11.61 1.07 4.33
N MET A 216 10.45 1.25 4.96
CA MET A 216 9.16 0.92 4.37
C MET A 216 8.85 1.93 3.25
N MET A 217 8.85 1.45 2.01
CA MET A 217 8.46 2.22 0.83
C MET A 217 7.09 1.71 0.37
N HIS A 218 6.04 2.17 1.04
CA HIS A 218 4.71 1.61 0.86
C HIS A 218 4.07 2.00 -0.46
N ASP A 219 4.21 3.27 -0.86
CA ASP A 219 3.66 3.85 -2.10
C ASP A 219 4.73 4.67 -2.82
N TYR A 220 4.43 5.18 -4.00
CA TYR A 220 5.29 6.03 -4.81
C TYR A 220 4.46 6.92 -5.73
N GLY A 221 5.06 7.98 -6.27
CA GLY A 221 4.44 8.86 -7.26
C GLY A 221 4.83 8.52 -8.68
N LEU A 222 3.97 8.91 -9.61
CA LEU A 222 4.21 8.81 -11.04
C LEU A 222 3.93 10.16 -11.69
N THR A 223 4.80 10.59 -12.61
CA THR A 223 4.49 11.61 -13.62
C THR A 223 4.62 11.00 -15.00
N GLN A 224 4.40 11.76 -16.06
CA GLN A 224 4.59 11.23 -17.41
C GLN A 224 6.05 10.81 -17.66
N ASP A 225 7.03 11.52 -17.08
CA ASP A 225 8.44 11.32 -17.35
C ASP A 225 9.22 10.69 -16.20
N TYR A 226 8.65 10.63 -14.98
CA TYR A 226 9.39 10.22 -13.77
C TYR A 226 8.60 9.31 -12.85
N ALA A 227 9.29 8.35 -12.23
CA ALA A 227 8.86 7.63 -11.03
C ALA A 227 9.49 8.30 -9.80
N ILE A 228 8.71 8.49 -8.73
CA ILE A 228 9.04 9.34 -7.60
C ILE A 228 8.92 8.52 -6.32
N PHE A 229 10.01 8.44 -5.56
CA PHE A 229 10.11 7.61 -4.37
C PHE A 229 10.35 8.47 -3.13
N HIS A 230 9.41 8.46 -2.18
CA HIS A 230 9.58 9.10 -0.89
C HIS A 230 10.20 8.12 0.10
N ILE A 231 11.31 8.53 0.70
CA ILE A 231 12.07 7.75 1.65
C ILE A 231 11.84 8.35 3.03
N VAL A 232 11.01 7.67 3.81
CA VAL A 232 10.67 8.09 5.19
C VAL A 232 11.25 7.10 6.20
N PRO A 233 11.65 7.55 7.40
CA PRO A 233 12.49 6.76 8.29
C PRO A 233 11.73 5.70 9.12
N SER A 234 10.75 5.02 8.53
CA SER A 234 10.23 3.75 9.05
C SER A 234 11.19 2.64 8.66
N THR A 235 12.19 2.39 9.51
CA THR A 235 13.37 1.57 9.19
C THR A 235 13.45 0.29 10.01
N SER A 236 14.38 -0.60 9.67
CA SER A 236 14.68 -1.84 10.38
C SER A 236 16.13 -2.26 10.23
N ASN A 237 16.55 -3.21 11.06
CA ASN A 237 17.85 -3.87 11.00
C ASN A 237 17.78 -5.30 11.58
N TRP A 238 18.87 -6.06 11.46
CA TRP A 238 18.93 -7.44 11.94
C TRP A 238 18.81 -7.52 13.46
N GLU A 239 19.39 -6.57 14.21
CA GLU A 239 19.35 -6.54 15.66
C GLU A 239 17.89 -6.43 16.19
N ARG A 240 17.04 -5.66 15.50
CA ARG A 240 15.60 -5.58 15.81
C ARG A 240 14.90 -6.93 15.61
N LEU A 241 15.19 -7.61 14.49
CA LEU A 241 14.58 -8.90 14.18
C LEU A 241 15.03 -9.99 15.16
N GLU A 242 16.30 -10.03 15.52
CA GLU A 242 16.86 -10.95 16.52
C GLU A 242 16.26 -10.70 17.90
N ALA A 243 16.06 -9.44 18.27
CA ALA A 243 15.38 -9.03 19.52
C ALA A 243 13.87 -9.24 19.49
N ARG A 244 13.29 -9.74 18.38
CA ARG A 244 11.84 -9.94 18.16
C ARG A 244 11.01 -8.67 18.38
N LEU A 245 11.59 -7.51 18.10
CA LEU A 245 10.88 -6.23 18.08
C LEU A 245 10.01 -6.14 16.81
N PRO A 246 9.02 -5.23 16.76
CA PRO A 246 8.28 -4.94 15.52
C PRO A 246 9.25 -4.69 14.37
N HIS A 247 8.95 -5.24 13.17
CA HIS A 247 9.87 -5.16 12.03
C HIS A 247 10.33 -3.73 11.76
N PHE A 248 9.38 -2.82 11.62
CA PHE A 248 9.70 -1.40 11.46
C PHE A 248 9.70 -0.65 12.78
N GLY A 249 10.50 0.39 12.83
CA GLY A 249 10.48 1.42 13.85
C GLY A 249 10.78 2.77 13.19
N PHE A 250 10.28 3.85 13.77
CA PHE A 250 10.46 5.19 13.23
C PHE A 250 11.71 5.84 13.83
N ASP A 251 12.63 6.33 12.97
CA ASP A 251 13.89 6.96 13.37
C ASP A 251 13.86 8.46 13.07
N THR A 252 13.59 9.27 14.10
CA THR A 252 13.54 10.73 13.97
C THR A 252 14.88 11.38 13.61
N THR A 253 15.99 10.65 13.64
CA THR A 253 17.34 11.17 13.33
C THR A 253 17.68 11.06 11.85
N LEU A 254 16.98 10.22 11.07
CA LEU A 254 17.22 10.06 9.65
C LEU A 254 16.46 11.10 8.82
N PRO A 255 17.08 11.66 7.77
CA PRO A 255 16.41 12.62 6.90
C PRO A 255 15.41 11.95 5.96
N VAL A 256 14.36 12.69 5.59
CA VAL A 256 13.45 12.31 4.51
C VAL A 256 14.04 12.73 3.17
N TRP A 257 13.89 11.83 2.17
CA TRP A 257 14.36 12.08 0.80
C TRP A 257 13.24 11.86 -0.22
N LEU A 258 13.32 12.56 -1.34
CA LEU A 258 12.54 12.32 -2.53
C LEU A 258 13.48 11.97 -3.68
N GLY A 259 13.39 10.73 -4.18
CA GLY A 259 14.15 10.24 -5.32
C GLY A 259 13.35 10.34 -6.60
N ILE A 260 13.91 10.92 -7.64
CA ILE A 260 13.26 11.14 -8.94
C ILE A 260 14.01 10.35 -10.02
N LEU A 261 13.39 9.30 -10.54
CA LEU A 261 13.96 8.40 -11.55
C LEU A 261 13.27 8.62 -12.91
N PRO A 262 14.01 8.85 -14.01
CA PRO A 262 13.39 8.92 -15.34
C PRO A 262 12.71 7.61 -15.75
N ARG A 263 11.50 7.68 -16.28
CA ARG A 263 10.70 6.57 -16.80
C ARG A 263 11.07 6.26 -18.26
N LYS A 264 12.22 5.66 -18.46
CA LYS A 264 12.67 5.28 -19.82
C LYS A 264 13.56 4.03 -19.78
N ALA A 265 13.46 3.22 -20.84
CA ALA A 265 14.38 2.11 -21.02
C ALA A 265 15.84 2.60 -21.04
N GLY A 266 16.71 1.90 -20.33
CA GLY A 266 18.13 2.24 -20.18
C GLY A 266 18.43 3.32 -19.13
N ALA A 267 17.42 3.86 -18.41
CA ALA A 267 17.66 4.64 -17.21
C ALA A 267 18.37 3.79 -16.15
N THR A 268 19.26 4.40 -15.39
CA THR A 268 20.08 3.75 -14.37
C THR A 268 19.99 4.51 -13.05
N ALA A 269 20.53 3.93 -11.98
CA ALA A 269 20.66 4.62 -10.70
C ALA A 269 21.41 5.96 -10.80
N LYS A 270 22.25 6.15 -11.81
CA LYS A 270 23.00 7.42 -12.02
C LYS A 270 22.11 8.55 -12.55
N ASP A 271 20.97 8.22 -13.14
CA ASP A 271 20.01 9.19 -13.65
C ASP A 271 19.03 9.66 -12.55
N MET A 272 19.07 9.01 -11.38
CA MET A 272 18.25 9.39 -10.24
C MET A 272 18.72 10.67 -9.58
N ARG A 273 17.81 11.58 -9.33
CA ARG A 273 18.07 12.80 -8.54
C ARG A 273 17.44 12.66 -7.17
N TRP A 274 18.18 13.07 -6.15
CA TRP A 274 17.74 13.03 -4.76
C TRP A 274 17.54 14.45 -4.23
N PHE A 275 16.43 14.66 -3.53
CA PHE A 275 16.10 15.93 -2.87
C PHE A 275 15.85 15.66 -1.40
N LYS A 276 16.42 16.49 -0.53
CA LYS A 276 16.29 16.39 0.92
C LYS A 276 15.13 17.25 1.42
N ALA A 277 14.22 16.66 2.19
CA ALA A 277 13.15 17.41 2.83
C ALA A 277 13.70 18.33 3.95
N PRO A 278 13.01 19.46 4.25
CA PRO A 278 13.47 20.41 5.27
C PRO A 278 13.44 19.87 6.70
N LYS A 279 12.63 18.84 6.94
CA LYS A 279 12.51 18.16 8.24
C LYS A 279 12.16 16.69 8.08
N THR A 280 12.40 15.90 9.12
CA THR A 280 11.95 14.53 9.20
C THR A 280 10.46 14.50 9.52
N VAL A 281 9.70 13.75 8.72
CA VAL A 281 8.25 13.59 8.81
C VAL A 281 7.87 12.13 8.52
N PHE A 282 6.68 11.73 8.92
CA PHE A 282 6.04 10.51 8.44
C PHE A 282 5.17 10.82 7.21
N ALA A 283 5.16 9.94 6.23
CA ALA A 283 4.26 9.97 5.08
C ALA A 283 4.13 8.56 4.50
N SER A 284 2.96 8.19 4.00
CA SER A 284 2.68 6.82 3.55
C SER A 284 2.07 6.75 2.16
N HIS A 285 0.79 7.05 2.02
CA HIS A 285 0.08 6.96 0.74
C HIS A 285 0.17 8.25 -0.05
N VAL A 286 0.28 8.12 -1.37
CA VAL A 286 0.43 9.25 -2.31
C VAL A 286 -0.92 9.55 -2.95
N MET A 287 -1.36 10.81 -2.92
CA MET A 287 -2.54 11.25 -3.65
C MET A 287 -2.28 11.26 -5.14
N ASN A 288 -1.28 12.02 -5.58
CA ASN A 288 -0.81 12.07 -6.95
C ASN A 288 0.56 12.76 -7.04
N ALA A 289 1.19 12.67 -8.20
CA ALA A 289 2.30 13.53 -8.55
C ALA A 289 2.09 14.06 -9.96
N PHE A 290 2.61 15.25 -10.25
CA PHE A 290 2.55 15.82 -11.59
C PHE A 290 3.71 16.77 -11.83
N GLN A 291 3.94 17.07 -13.10
CA GLN A 291 5.02 17.93 -13.58
C GLN A 291 4.47 19.25 -14.08
N ASP A 292 5.14 20.35 -13.71
CA ASP A 292 4.92 21.68 -14.27
C ASP A 292 6.28 22.30 -14.67
N GLY A 293 6.58 22.24 -15.95
CA GLY A 293 7.91 22.60 -16.47
C GLY A 293 9.01 21.73 -15.86
N SER A 294 9.97 22.33 -15.16
CA SER A 294 11.02 21.61 -14.43
C SER A 294 10.62 21.21 -13.02
N LYS A 295 9.48 21.65 -12.53
CA LYS A 295 9.02 21.35 -11.18
C LYS A 295 8.23 20.03 -11.13
N ILE A 296 8.47 19.28 -10.09
CA ILE A 296 7.68 18.10 -9.71
C ILE A 296 6.90 18.46 -8.46
N HIS A 297 5.59 18.27 -8.52
CA HIS A 297 4.67 18.36 -7.41
C HIS A 297 4.28 16.97 -6.95
N PHE A 298 4.29 16.73 -5.64
CA PHE A 298 4.05 15.44 -5.03
C PHE A 298 3.11 15.62 -3.84
N ASP A 299 1.86 15.17 -3.99
CA ASP A 299 0.79 15.38 -3.02
C ASP A 299 0.64 14.16 -2.13
N ILE A 300 0.82 14.35 -0.82
CA ILE A 300 0.90 13.25 0.16
C ILE A 300 0.42 13.70 1.55
N PRO A 301 -0.39 12.90 2.26
CA PRO A 301 -0.60 13.09 3.69
C PRO A 301 0.70 12.96 4.47
N GLN A 302 1.01 13.98 5.28
CA GLN A 302 2.24 14.08 6.05
C GLN A 302 1.92 14.35 7.51
N ALA A 303 2.54 13.61 8.44
CA ALA A 303 2.51 13.85 9.87
C ALA A 303 3.88 14.34 10.39
N GLU A 304 3.86 15.13 11.47
CA GLU A 304 5.09 15.63 12.12
C GLU A 304 5.95 14.52 12.73
N ASN A 305 5.33 13.38 13.09
CA ASN A 305 5.97 12.21 13.67
C ASN A 305 5.29 10.93 13.20
N ASN A 306 5.72 9.78 13.67
CA ASN A 306 5.18 8.47 13.35
C ASN A 306 3.65 8.40 13.50
N SER A 307 2.95 7.96 12.46
CA SER A 307 1.49 7.77 12.48
C SER A 307 1.08 6.35 12.89
N PHE A 308 2.02 5.41 13.01
CA PHE A 308 1.72 4.01 13.32
C PHE A 308 2.04 3.65 14.77
N PRO A 309 1.03 3.52 15.66
CA PRO A 309 1.26 3.19 17.06
C PRO A 309 1.86 1.79 17.28
N PHE A 310 1.78 0.91 16.29
CA PHE A 310 2.32 -0.45 16.31
C PHE A 310 3.75 -0.58 15.74
N PHE A 311 4.30 0.49 15.17
CA PHE A 311 5.71 0.60 14.80
C PHE A 311 6.34 1.68 15.68
N PRO A 312 6.96 1.31 16.81
CA PRO A 312 7.41 2.28 17.81
C PRO A 312 8.57 3.15 17.29
N ASP A 313 8.82 4.25 17.97
CA ASP A 313 10.08 4.97 17.84
C ASP A 313 11.26 4.06 18.18
N ILE A 314 12.32 4.05 17.35
CA ILE A 314 13.47 3.13 17.56
C ILE A 314 14.31 3.49 18.78
N HIS A 315 14.25 4.72 19.26
CA HIS A 315 14.95 5.22 20.46
C HIS A 315 14.08 5.13 21.72
N GLY A 316 12.85 4.56 21.59
CA GLY A 316 11.96 4.30 22.73
C GLY A 316 11.11 5.50 23.16
N ALA A 317 10.99 6.56 22.35
CA ALA A 317 10.05 7.63 22.62
C ALA A 317 8.60 7.09 22.57
N PRO A 318 7.70 7.57 23.45
CA PRO A 318 6.30 7.18 23.42
C PRO A 318 5.62 7.66 22.13
N PHE A 319 4.60 6.92 21.68
CA PHE A 319 3.77 7.34 20.57
C PHE A 319 3.03 8.64 20.91
N ASP A 320 3.17 9.65 20.04
CA ASP A 320 2.46 10.93 20.14
C ASP A 320 1.27 10.93 19.17
N PRO A 321 0.03 10.80 19.67
CA PRO A 321 -1.15 10.73 18.81
C PRO A 321 -1.51 12.06 18.14
N VAL A 322 -0.95 13.19 18.59
CA VAL A 322 -1.17 14.51 17.98
C VAL A 322 -0.16 14.74 16.86
N ALA A 323 1.13 14.56 17.15
CA ALA A 323 2.17 14.69 16.14
C ALA A 323 2.10 13.60 15.04
N GLY A 324 1.43 12.49 15.33
CA GLY A 324 1.16 11.41 14.38
C GLY A 324 -0.06 11.64 13.47
N GLN A 325 -0.76 12.77 13.57
CA GLN A 325 -1.90 13.09 12.69
C GLN A 325 -1.40 13.55 11.31
N PRO A 326 -1.79 12.86 10.22
CA PRO A 326 -1.41 13.27 8.89
C PRO A 326 -2.38 14.31 8.31
N PHE A 327 -1.83 15.24 7.52
CA PHE A 327 -2.53 16.28 6.78
C PHE A 327 -2.02 16.31 5.36
N LEU A 328 -2.88 16.52 4.37
CA LEU A 328 -2.49 16.57 2.98
C LEU A 328 -1.55 17.75 2.71
N HIS A 329 -0.38 17.44 2.16
CA HIS A 329 0.64 18.41 1.77
C HIS A 329 1.08 18.22 0.33
N ARG A 330 1.55 19.31 -0.30
CA ARG A 330 2.28 19.28 -1.56
C ARG A 330 3.76 19.53 -1.31
N TRP A 331 4.57 18.57 -1.72
CA TRP A 331 6.02 18.71 -1.79
C TRP A 331 6.41 19.14 -3.20
N THR A 332 7.23 20.17 -3.32
CA THR A 332 7.71 20.66 -4.63
C THR A 332 9.22 20.60 -4.68
N VAL A 333 9.76 20.01 -5.76
CA VAL A 333 11.18 20.01 -6.10
C VAL A 333 11.38 20.56 -7.51
N ASP A 334 12.58 21.04 -7.84
CA ASP A 334 12.89 21.63 -9.16
C ASP A 334 14.07 20.91 -9.83
N LEU A 335 13.77 20.16 -10.89
CA LEU A 335 14.78 19.48 -11.72
C LEU A 335 15.64 20.44 -12.54
N GLY A 336 15.20 21.67 -12.75
CA GLY A 336 15.98 22.72 -13.44
C GLY A 336 17.01 23.39 -12.54
N SER A 337 16.92 23.20 -11.22
CA SER A 337 17.87 23.71 -10.23
C SER A 337 18.99 22.73 -9.95
N ASN A 338 20.15 23.25 -9.50
CA ASN A 338 21.24 22.42 -8.94
C ASN A 338 21.06 22.17 -7.43
N SER A 339 20.02 22.72 -6.79
CA SER A 339 19.73 22.44 -5.38
C SER A 339 19.25 21.01 -5.21
N GLU A 340 19.64 20.40 -4.10
CA GLU A 340 19.12 19.12 -3.61
C GLU A 340 18.06 19.31 -2.51
N ASP A 341 17.61 20.53 -2.27
CA ASP A 341 16.56 20.85 -1.31
C ASP A 341 15.18 20.95 -1.98
N PHE A 342 14.13 20.74 -1.19
CA PHE A 342 12.77 21.04 -1.64
C PHE A 342 12.59 22.54 -1.89
N VAL A 343 11.80 22.90 -2.91
CA VAL A 343 11.39 24.27 -3.18
C VAL A 343 10.38 24.73 -2.13
N SER A 344 9.39 23.88 -1.85
CA SER A 344 8.35 24.16 -0.85
C SER A 344 7.72 22.88 -0.31
N VAL A 345 7.10 23.02 0.86
CA VAL A 345 6.17 22.07 1.47
C VAL A 345 4.94 22.88 1.88
N GLU A 346 3.83 22.64 1.22
CA GLU A 346 2.58 23.38 1.40
C GLU A 346 1.48 22.48 1.98
N MET A 347 0.78 22.90 3.02
CA MET A 347 -0.43 22.23 3.50
C MET A 347 -1.59 22.55 2.54
N LEU A 348 -2.23 21.51 1.99
CA LEU A 348 -3.37 21.64 1.09
C LEU A 348 -4.71 21.46 1.80
N SER A 349 -4.74 20.69 2.89
CA SER A 349 -5.91 20.44 3.72
C SER A 349 -5.53 20.48 5.20
N ASN A 350 -6.42 20.99 6.03
CA ASN A 350 -6.30 20.99 7.50
C ASN A 350 -7.11 19.85 8.15
N TRP A 351 -7.64 18.93 7.36
CA TRP A 351 -8.25 17.72 7.88
C TRP A 351 -7.19 16.69 8.25
N ILE A 352 -7.44 15.94 9.31
CA ILE A 352 -6.68 14.73 9.60
C ILE A 352 -7.12 13.71 8.57
N ASP A 353 -6.28 13.43 7.59
CA ASP A 353 -6.64 12.65 6.41
C ASP A 353 -5.62 11.58 6.08
N GLU A 354 -6.08 10.52 5.41
CA GLU A 354 -5.27 9.43 4.89
C GLU A 354 -6.03 8.68 3.77
N PHE A 355 -5.38 7.68 3.16
CA PHE A 355 -5.91 6.93 2.01
C PHE A 355 -6.37 7.83 0.87
N PRO A 356 -5.51 8.73 0.40
CA PRO A 356 -5.87 9.67 -0.64
C PRO A 356 -6.12 8.95 -1.96
N ARG A 357 -7.05 9.49 -2.76
CA ARG A 357 -7.40 8.99 -4.08
C ARG A 357 -7.67 10.13 -5.05
N ILE A 358 -7.48 9.85 -6.33
CA ILE A 358 -7.88 10.71 -7.44
C ILE A 358 -8.67 9.89 -8.45
N ASP A 359 -9.24 10.54 -9.44
CA ASP A 359 -9.67 9.87 -10.67
C ASP A 359 -8.42 9.34 -11.40
N GLU A 360 -8.31 8.03 -11.57
CA GLU A 360 -7.13 7.36 -12.13
C GLU A 360 -6.80 7.79 -13.56
N ARG A 361 -7.73 8.43 -14.28
CA ARG A 361 -7.47 9.05 -15.58
C ARG A 361 -6.48 10.22 -15.51
N TYR A 362 -6.20 10.73 -14.31
CA TYR A 362 -5.26 11.83 -14.06
C TYR A 362 -3.99 11.41 -13.32
N VAL A 363 -3.74 10.13 -13.18
CA VAL A 363 -2.47 9.64 -12.60
C VAL A 363 -1.29 10.20 -13.38
N GLY A 364 -0.34 10.82 -12.67
CA GLY A 364 0.86 11.41 -13.26
C GLY A 364 0.63 12.72 -13.99
N GLN A 365 -0.54 13.32 -13.93
CA GLN A 365 -0.93 14.54 -14.62
C GLN A 365 -1.50 15.58 -13.65
N PRO A 366 -1.53 16.88 -14.02
CA PRO A 366 -2.26 17.88 -13.27
C PRO A 366 -3.73 17.44 -13.09
N TYR A 367 -4.24 17.58 -11.88
CA TYR A 367 -5.58 17.14 -11.50
C TYR A 367 -6.30 18.21 -10.68
N ARG A 368 -7.61 18.13 -10.62
CA ARG A 368 -8.44 19.10 -9.90
C ARG A 368 -9.04 18.52 -8.62
N HIS A 369 -9.51 17.29 -8.67
CA HIS A 369 -10.28 16.70 -7.58
C HIS A 369 -9.49 15.59 -6.89
N GLY A 370 -9.41 15.67 -5.55
CA GLY A 370 -8.87 14.63 -4.68
C GLY A 370 -9.89 14.17 -3.66
N TRP A 371 -9.84 12.92 -3.30
CA TRP A 371 -10.66 12.30 -2.24
C TRP A 371 -9.76 11.66 -1.20
N MET A 372 -10.22 11.61 0.04
CA MET A 372 -9.47 11.02 1.15
C MET A 372 -10.42 10.52 2.23
N LEU A 373 -9.97 9.62 3.07
CA LEU A 373 -10.64 9.34 4.32
C LEU A 373 -10.24 10.39 5.36
N VAL A 374 -11.21 10.89 6.11
CA VAL A 374 -11.01 11.97 7.09
C VAL A 374 -11.41 11.49 8.47
N MET A 375 -10.60 11.83 9.48
CA MET A 375 -10.92 11.62 10.88
C MET A 375 -11.53 12.90 11.45
N ASP A 376 -12.85 12.85 11.75
CA ASP A 376 -13.56 13.90 12.48
C ASP A 376 -13.74 13.45 13.93
N THR A 377 -13.02 14.11 14.83
CA THR A 377 -13.04 13.76 16.26
C THR A 377 -14.30 14.25 17.00
N GLU A 378 -15.09 15.14 16.38
CA GLU A 378 -16.32 15.68 16.95
C GLU A 378 -17.55 14.81 16.63
N MET A 379 -17.45 13.97 15.59
CA MET A 379 -18.53 13.08 15.18
C MET A 379 -18.46 11.72 15.91
N PRO A 380 -19.64 11.13 16.21
CA PRO A 380 -19.69 9.81 16.81
C PRO A 380 -18.94 8.76 15.98
N TYR A 381 -18.21 7.88 16.66
CA TYR A 381 -17.53 6.74 16.08
C TYR A 381 -17.66 5.54 17.02
N GLU A 382 -18.66 4.70 16.77
CA GLU A 382 -19.06 3.65 17.71
C GLU A 382 -18.52 2.26 17.35
N PHE A 383 -17.56 2.14 16.41
CA PHE A 383 -16.99 0.84 16.09
C PHE A 383 -16.20 0.29 17.28
N PRO A 384 -16.71 -0.75 17.99
CA PRO A 384 -15.95 -1.41 19.03
C PRO A 384 -14.64 -1.96 18.46
N GLY A 385 -13.50 -1.57 19.04
CA GLY A 385 -12.18 -2.00 18.59
C GLY A 385 -11.48 -1.06 17.60
N ALA A 386 -12.18 -0.22 16.85
CA ALA A 386 -11.53 0.75 15.96
C ALA A 386 -10.74 1.84 16.72
N ARG A 387 -11.18 2.21 17.93
CA ARG A 387 -10.42 3.14 18.81
C ARG A 387 -9.02 2.63 19.16
N ALA A 388 -8.82 1.33 19.14
CA ALA A 388 -7.57 0.71 19.50
C ALA A 388 -6.65 0.44 18.30
N SER A 389 -7.18 0.43 17.05
CA SER A 389 -6.39 0.27 15.83
C SER A 389 -5.73 1.57 15.34
N GLY A 390 -6.06 2.72 15.93
CA GLY A 390 -5.57 4.03 15.48
C GLY A 390 -6.30 4.60 14.26
N PHE A 391 -7.04 3.78 13.52
CA PHE A 391 -7.79 4.20 12.32
C PHE A 391 -9.21 4.62 12.72
N LYS A 392 -9.43 5.92 12.87
CA LYS A 392 -10.73 6.52 13.24
C LYS A 392 -11.33 7.31 12.07
N MET A 393 -11.14 6.84 10.85
CA MET A 393 -11.65 7.50 9.66
C MET A 393 -13.17 7.30 9.59
N ASN A 394 -13.95 8.39 9.64
CA ASN A 394 -15.41 8.38 9.71
C ASN A 394 -16.07 9.31 8.68
N ARG A 395 -15.27 9.96 7.82
CA ARG A 395 -15.76 10.75 6.68
C ARG A 395 -15.03 10.39 5.41
N ILE A 396 -15.70 10.59 4.28
CA ILE A 396 -15.08 10.71 2.96
C ILE A 396 -14.99 12.20 2.67
N GLY A 397 -13.75 12.69 2.52
CA GLY A 397 -13.45 14.08 2.18
C GLY A 397 -13.19 14.24 0.69
N HIS A 398 -13.52 15.40 0.16
CA HIS A 398 -13.22 15.84 -1.19
C HIS A 398 -12.56 17.22 -1.17
N ILE A 399 -11.55 17.43 -1.98
CA ILE A 399 -10.88 18.71 -2.20
C ILE A 399 -10.88 19.07 -3.68
N ASP A 400 -11.27 20.31 -3.99
CA ASP A 400 -11.08 20.94 -5.31
C ASP A 400 -9.83 21.80 -5.27
N HIS A 401 -8.74 21.30 -5.85
CA HIS A 401 -7.44 21.99 -5.87
C HIS A 401 -7.44 23.31 -6.66
N ALA A 402 -8.44 23.55 -7.54
CA ALA A 402 -8.53 24.80 -8.31
C ALA A 402 -9.15 25.93 -7.50
N THR A 403 -10.07 25.63 -6.58
CA THR A 403 -10.76 26.62 -5.75
C THR A 403 -10.33 26.59 -4.29
N GLY A 404 -9.72 25.49 -3.83
CA GLY A 404 -9.43 25.22 -2.43
C GLY A 404 -10.66 24.84 -1.61
N GLU A 405 -11.82 24.66 -2.27
CA GLU A 405 -13.05 24.20 -1.59
C GLU A 405 -12.90 22.76 -1.11
N GLN A 406 -13.41 22.52 0.09
CA GLN A 406 -13.43 21.20 0.72
C GLN A 406 -14.83 20.87 1.21
N ASP A 407 -15.31 19.68 0.90
CA ASP A 407 -16.56 19.13 1.40
C ASP A 407 -16.39 17.68 1.88
N SER A 408 -17.23 17.22 2.78
CA SER A 408 -17.10 15.86 3.29
C SER A 408 -18.46 15.24 3.61
N TRP A 409 -18.51 13.93 3.44
CA TRP A 409 -19.67 13.12 3.79
C TRP A 409 -19.36 12.22 4.99
N TRP A 410 -20.21 12.28 6.02
CA TRP A 410 -20.08 11.43 7.20
C TRP A 410 -20.61 10.03 6.93
N CYS A 411 -19.83 9.02 7.25
CA CYS A 411 -20.16 7.62 6.94
C CYS A 411 -21.15 6.96 7.92
N GLY A 412 -21.62 7.70 8.92
CA GLY A 412 -22.46 7.16 9.99
C GLY A 412 -21.66 6.79 11.24
N PRO A 413 -22.38 6.44 12.34
CA PRO A 413 -21.75 6.07 13.61
C PRO A 413 -21.04 4.72 13.56
#